data_89e670ead2ee876368d3d24a08b9e2d3
#
_entry.id   89e670ead2ee876368d3d24a08b9e2d3
#
_cell.length_a   1.000
_cell.length_b   1.000
_cell.length_c   1.000
_cell.angle_alpha   90.00
_cell.angle_beta   90.00
_cell.angle_gamma   90.00
#
_symmetry.space_group_name_H-M   'P 1'
#
loop_
_entity.id
_entity.type
_entity.pdbx_description
1 polymer ?
#
loop_
_entity_poly.entity_id
_entity_poly.type
_entity_poly.pdbx_seq_one_letter_code
_entity_poly.pdbx_strand_id
1 'polypeptide(L)'
;MPAPTTGRAVFGLEFLYPQFIDILKFQITSRREFEHLKACDPATLTDLERAARFIYLQKLAFSGKVAGQTFGVQHEGSARFNLTRLAPLLEDVHERLSGVVIENLDWLAYINRYDRPGVLFYLDPPYFGCEDDYGKALFGRDQFEVLVGRLKGLQGGFILSINDRPEIREIFAAFSVEGAELTYSVSGGKGTEARELIFYGGDG
;
A
#
# COMPACT_ATOMS: atom_id res chain seq x y z
N MET A 1 20.11 5.34 -5.00
CA MET A 1 18.85 5.53 -5.77
C MET A 1 17.85 6.19 -4.86
N PRO A 2 17.13 7.24 -5.26
CA PRO A 2 16.11 7.82 -4.40
C PRO A 2 14.94 6.85 -4.26
N ALA A 3 14.42 6.72 -3.03
CA ALA A 3 13.26 5.90 -2.69
C ALA A 3 12.03 6.29 -3.53
N PRO A 4 11.12 5.35 -3.84
CA PRO A 4 9.93 5.66 -4.62
C PRO A 4 9.08 6.73 -3.94
N THR A 5 8.76 7.75 -4.70
CA THR A 5 8.15 9.03 -4.33
C THR A 5 6.66 8.94 -3.93
N THR A 6 6.17 7.81 -3.47
CA THR A 6 4.75 7.61 -3.15
C THR A 6 4.26 8.53 -2.01
N GLY A 7 5.09 8.74 -0.98
CA GLY A 7 4.72 9.61 0.15
C GLY A 7 4.67 11.11 -0.18
N ARG A 8 5.45 11.57 -1.17
CA ARG A 8 5.51 13.00 -1.51
C ARG A 8 4.28 13.47 -2.30
N ALA A 9 3.63 12.55 -3.04
CA ALA A 9 2.43 12.87 -3.81
C ALA A 9 1.20 13.14 -2.93
N VAL A 10 1.13 12.56 -1.74
CA VAL A 10 -0.01 12.74 -0.83
C VAL A 10 0.03 14.11 -0.15
N PHE A 11 1.21 14.60 0.25
CA PHE A 11 1.36 15.91 0.91
C PHE A 11 1.05 17.11 0.01
N GLY A 12 1.22 16.98 -1.31
CA GLY A 12 0.90 18.05 -2.27
C GLY A 12 -0.60 18.23 -2.54
N LEU A 13 -1.41 17.21 -2.27
CA LEU A 13 -2.83 17.22 -2.63
C LEU A 13 -3.68 18.12 -1.73
N GLU A 14 -3.33 18.29 -0.46
CA GLU A 14 -4.10 19.10 0.50
C GLU A 14 -4.24 20.57 0.04
N PHE A 15 -3.18 21.14 -0.54
CA PHE A 15 -3.15 22.55 -0.96
C PHE A 15 -3.53 22.76 -2.43
N LEU A 16 -3.56 21.70 -3.25
CA LEU A 16 -3.69 21.78 -4.69
C LEU A 16 -4.86 20.94 -5.22
N TYR A 17 -5.82 20.60 -4.35
CA TYR A 17 -6.96 19.76 -4.70
C TYR A 17 -7.77 20.26 -5.93
N PRO A 18 -8.11 21.56 -6.04
CA PRO A 18 -8.81 22.05 -7.25
C PRO A 18 -8.01 21.81 -8.53
N GLN A 19 -6.72 22.07 -8.52
CA GLN A 19 -5.83 21.87 -9.68
C GLN A 19 -5.68 20.39 -9.99
N PHE A 20 -5.64 19.54 -8.97
CA PHE A 20 -5.62 18.09 -9.14
C PHE A 20 -6.89 17.57 -9.81
N ILE A 21 -8.05 18.04 -9.40
CA ILE A 21 -9.33 17.69 -10.02
C ILE A 21 -9.38 18.20 -11.46
N ASP A 22 -8.85 19.41 -11.74
CA ASP A 22 -8.80 19.96 -13.09
C ASP A 22 -7.94 19.11 -14.05
N ILE A 23 -6.81 18.56 -13.60
CA ILE A 23 -5.98 17.63 -14.40
C ILE A 23 -6.78 16.37 -14.76
N LEU A 24 -7.61 15.88 -13.86
CA LEU A 24 -8.40 14.66 -14.06
C LEU A 24 -9.72 14.90 -14.82
N LYS A 25 -10.17 16.15 -14.95
CA LYS A 25 -11.52 16.53 -15.40
C LYS A 25 -11.90 15.98 -16.77
N PHE A 26 -10.95 15.95 -17.69
CA PHE A 26 -11.17 15.50 -19.06
C PHE A 26 -10.57 14.13 -19.36
N GLN A 27 -10.02 13.46 -18.34
CA GLN A 27 -9.51 12.11 -18.49
C GLN A 27 -10.67 11.11 -18.70
N ILE A 28 -10.55 10.31 -19.74
CA ILE A 28 -11.50 9.24 -20.07
C ILE A 28 -10.83 7.87 -19.92
N THR A 29 -11.61 6.83 -19.71
CA THR A 29 -11.11 5.46 -19.72
C THR A 29 -10.61 5.09 -21.11
N SER A 30 -9.30 5.04 -21.30
CA SER A 30 -8.66 4.77 -22.59
C SER A 30 -7.42 3.89 -22.40
N ARG A 31 -7.36 2.77 -23.17
CA ARG A 31 -6.15 1.93 -23.19
C ARG A 31 -4.94 2.70 -23.72
N ARG A 32 -5.13 3.49 -24.77
CA ARG A 32 -4.04 4.29 -25.35
C ARG A 32 -3.45 5.24 -24.31
N GLU A 33 -4.30 5.93 -23.56
CA GLU A 33 -3.88 6.86 -22.52
C GLU A 33 -3.22 6.12 -21.35
N PHE A 34 -3.77 4.99 -20.96
CA PHE A 34 -3.17 4.13 -19.93
C PHE A 34 -1.74 3.72 -20.28
N GLU A 35 -1.51 3.20 -21.50
CA GLU A 35 -0.18 2.78 -21.95
C GLU A 35 0.76 3.99 -22.10
N HIS A 36 0.27 5.14 -22.56
CA HIS A 36 1.02 6.38 -22.62
C HIS A 36 1.50 6.82 -21.22
N LEU A 37 0.58 6.96 -20.28
CA LEU A 37 0.91 7.34 -18.92
C LEU A 37 1.79 6.31 -18.21
N LYS A 38 1.60 5.03 -18.47
CA LYS A 38 2.46 3.97 -17.94
C LYS A 38 3.90 4.10 -18.42
N ALA A 39 4.11 4.48 -19.69
CA ALA A 39 5.42 4.65 -20.29
C ALA A 39 6.14 5.96 -19.88
N CYS A 40 5.39 6.95 -19.35
CA CYS A 40 5.98 8.20 -18.87
C CYS A 40 6.94 7.95 -17.70
N ASP A 41 8.11 8.60 -17.74
CA ASP A 41 9.02 8.63 -16.59
C ASP A 41 8.44 9.52 -15.48
N PRO A 42 8.10 8.97 -14.30
CA PRO A 42 7.56 9.76 -13.20
C PRO A 42 8.47 10.87 -12.69
N ALA A 43 9.79 10.77 -12.93
CA ALA A 43 10.76 11.77 -12.49
C ALA A 43 10.65 13.08 -13.28
N THR A 44 10.06 13.04 -14.49
CA THR A 44 9.87 14.22 -15.35
C THR A 44 8.56 14.97 -15.06
N LEU A 45 7.69 14.40 -14.24
CA LEU A 45 6.37 14.93 -13.93
C LEU A 45 6.39 15.79 -12.65
N THR A 46 5.51 16.78 -12.60
CA THR A 46 5.21 17.51 -11.36
C THR A 46 4.53 16.59 -10.33
N ASP A 47 4.49 16.99 -9.07
CA ASP A 47 3.83 16.22 -8.00
C ASP A 47 2.34 15.95 -8.30
N LEU A 48 1.65 16.94 -8.85
CA LEU A 48 0.24 16.80 -9.26
C LEU A 48 0.05 15.83 -10.42
N GLU A 49 0.89 15.92 -11.44
CA GLU A 49 0.84 15.02 -12.60
C GLU A 49 1.18 13.58 -12.17
N ARG A 50 2.14 13.38 -11.26
CA ARG A 50 2.44 12.07 -10.69
C ARG A 50 1.25 11.49 -9.93
N ALA A 51 0.60 12.31 -9.10
CA ALA A 51 -0.58 11.89 -8.36
C ALA A 51 -1.74 11.52 -9.30
N ALA A 52 -2.01 12.35 -10.30
CA ALA A 52 -3.04 12.11 -11.30
C ALA A 52 -2.76 10.84 -12.10
N ARG A 53 -1.52 10.67 -12.58
CA ARG A 53 -1.04 9.46 -13.25
C ARG A 53 -1.23 8.22 -12.35
N PHE A 54 -0.81 8.30 -11.09
CA PHE A 54 -0.93 7.17 -10.16
C PHE A 54 -2.40 6.74 -9.99
N ILE A 55 -3.29 7.68 -9.70
CA ILE A 55 -4.73 7.38 -9.52
C ILE A 55 -5.34 6.82 -10.80
N TYR A 56 -5.02 7.39 -11.96
CA TYR A 56 -5.53 6.93 -13.23
C TYR A 56 -5.09 5.49 -13.53
N LEU A 57 -3.79 5.21 -13.42
CA LEU A 57 -3.25 3.88 -13.65
C LEU A 57 -3.82 2.87 -12.64
N GLN A 58 -3.88 3.22 -11.36
CA GLN A 58 -4.35 2.33 -10.30
C GLN A 58 -5.84 1.99 -10.46
N LYS A 59 -6.69 2.96 -10.84
CA LYS A 59 -8.11 2.73 -11.11
C LYS A 59 -8.36 1.85 -12.32
N LEU A 60 -7.48 1.89 -13.31
CA LEU A 60 -7.65 1.15 -14.59
C LEU A 60 -6.80 -0.12 -14.67
N ALA A 61 -5.90 -0.35 -13.73
CA ALA A 61 -5.12 -1.58 -13.67
C ALA A 61 -6.00 -2.81 -13.41
N PHE A 62 -5.70 -3.92 -14.07
CA PHE A 62 -6.29 -5.20 -13.76
C PHE A 62 -5.83 -5.67 -12.38
N SER A 63 -6.75 -6.13 -11.55
CA SER A 63 -6.53 -6.56 -10.15
C SER A 63 -5.84 -5.54 -9.23
N GLY A 64 -5.80 -4.24 -9.57
CA GLY A 64 -5.21 -3.22 -8.72
C GLY A 64 -3.69 -3.31 -8.52
N LYS A 65 -2.97 -4.02 -9.38
CA LYS A 65 -1.51 -4.17 -9.30
C LYS A 65 -0.80 -2.82 -9.32
N VAL A 66 0.20 -2.66 -8.45
CA VAL A 66 1.06 -1.45 -8.40
C VAL A 66 2.20 -1.55 -9.41
N ALA A 67 2.77 -2.75 -9.59
CA ALA A 67 3.84 -3.02 -10.57
C ALA A 67 3.35 -3.96 -11.66
N GLY A 68 3.92 -3.84 -12.87
CA GLY A 68 3.51 -4.69 -14.00
C GLY A 68 2.06 -4.52 -14.43
N GLN A 69 1.50 -3.33 -14.25
CA GLN A 69 0.10 -3.01 -14.50
C GLN A 69 -0.30 -3.32 -15.94
N THR A 70 -1.49 -3.92 -16.10
CA THR A 70 -2.14 -4.13 -17.39
C THR A 70 -3.51 -3.48 -17.37
N PHE A 71 -3.93 -2.91 -18.50
CA PHE A 71 -5.23 -2.26 -18.62
C PHE A 71 -6.37 -3.25 -18.39
N GLY A 72 -7.18 -3.01 -17.37
CA GLY A 72 -8.35 -3.82 -17.04
C GLY A 72 -9.61 -3.33 -17.74
N VAL A 73 -10.31 -4.23 -18.42
CA VAL A 73 -11.63 -3.95 -18.99
C VAL A 73 -12.70 -4.60 -18.11
N GLN A 74 -13.71 -3.81 -17.75
CA GLN A 74 -14.90 -4.35 -17.09
C GLN A 74 -15.95 -4.67 -18.16
N HIS A 75 -16.34 -5.92 -18.26
CA HIS A 75 -17.33 -6.37 -19.25
C HIS A 75 -18.76 -6.00 -18.83
N GLU A 76 -18.99 -5.92 -17.52
CA GLU A 76 -20.29 -5.55 -16.96
C GLU A 76 -20.13 -4.28 -16.11
N GLY A 77 -20.87 -3.22 -16.49
CA GLY A 77 -20.90 -1.95 -15.77
C GLY A 77 -20.21 -0.79 -16.48
N SER A 78 -20.15 0.34 -15.77
CA SER A 78 -19.54 1.59 -16.29
C SER A 78 -18.02 1.54 -16.25
N ALA A 79 -17.38 2.43 -17.02
CA ALA A 79 -15.93 2.62 -16.99
C ALA A 79 -15.41 2.83 -15.57
N ARG A 80 -14.27 2.22 -15.24
CA ARG A 80 -13.69 2.26 -13.87
C ARG A 80 -13.19 3.64 -13.47
N PHE A 81 -12.75 4.45 -14.44
CA PHE A 81 -12.34 5.82 -14.17
C PHE A 81 -13.55 6.74 -14.34
N ASN A 82 -14.03 7.27 -13.23
CA ASN A 82 -15.17 8.18 -13.17
C ASN A 82 -14.91 9.25 -12.11
N LEU A 83 -14.61 10.47 -12.56
CA LEU A 83 -14.28 11.59 -11.68
C LEU A 83 -15.44 11.98 -10.75
N THR A 84 -16.68 11.86 -11.19
CA THR A 84 -17.87 12.18 -10.38
C THR A 84 -17.96 11.29 -9.12
N ARG A 85 -17.44 10.06 -9.21
CA ARG A 85 -17.36 9.14 -8.06
C ARG A 85 -16.04 9.27 -7.31
N LEU A 86 -14.98 9.64 -8.00
CA LEU A 86 -13.64 9.75 -7.42
C LEU A 86 -13.50 10.97 -6.51
N ALA A 87 -14.04 12.12 -6.91
CA ALA A 87 -13.91 13.36 -6.14
C ALA A 87 -14.50 13.24 -4.72
N PRO A 88 -15.76 12.81 -4.51
CA PRO A 88 -16.28 12.60 -3.16
C PRO A 88 -15.46 11.58 -2.34
N LEU A 89 -14.98 10.51 -2.97
CA LEU A 89 -14.14 9.52 -2.29
C LEU A 89 -12.82 10.13 -1.79
N LEU A 90 -12.22 11.04 -2.54
CA LEU A 90 -11.00 11.73 -2.12
C LEU A 90 -11.26 12.70 -0.96
N GLU A 91 -12.41 13.35 -0.94
CA GLU A 91 -12.88 14.20 0.16
C GLU A 91 -13.08 13.36 1.45
N ASP A 92 -13.77 12.23 1.35
CA ASP A 92 -13.94 11.28 2.46
C ASP A 92 -12.59 10.78 3.02
N VAL A 93 -11.65 10.45 2.13
CA VAL A 93 -10.29 10.03 2.52
C VAL A 93 -9.55 11.17 3.21
N HIS A 94 -9.66 12.39 2.71
CA HIS A 94 -9.05 13.57 3.33
C HIS A 94 -9.61 13.80 4.74
N GLU A 95 -10.93 13.74 4.92
CA GLU A 95 -11.56 13.89 6.22
C GLU A 95 -11.06 12.82 7.22
N ARG A 96 -10.98 11.55 6.78
CA ARG A 96 -10.49 10.46 7.62
C ARG A 96 -9.01 10.61 8.00
N LEU A 97 -8.20 11.22 7.14
CA LEU A 97 -6.77 11.41 7.37
C LEU A 97 -6.42 12.73 8.06
N SER A 98 -7.40 13.61 8.34
CA SER A 98 -7.17 14.96 8.90
C SER A 98 -6.44 14.96 10.24
N GLY A 99 -6.55 13.88 11.03
CA GLY A 99 -5.84 13.69 12.30
C GLY A 99 -4.63 12.74 12.22
N VAL A 100 -4.23 12.32 11.01
CA VAL A 100 -3.19 11.30 10.80
C VAL A 100 -1.89 11.96 10.35
N VAL A 101 -0.79 11.58 11.00
CA VAL A 101 0.56 11.94 10.54
C VAL A 101 1.06 10.87 9.58
N ILE A 102 1.37 11.26 8.34
CA ILE A 102 1.93 10.37 7.33
C ILE A 102 3.43 10.59 7.25
N GLU A 103 4.19 9.53 7.49
CA GLU A 103 5.65 9.53 7.42
C GLU A 103 6.13 8.67 6.24
N ASN A 104 7.18 9.11 5.56
CA ASN A 104 7.89 8.33 4.56
C ASN A 104 9.27 7.94 5.09
N LEU A 105 9.28 7.03 6.03
CA LEU A 105 10.48 6.52 6.69
C LEU A 105 10.71 5.05 6.35
N ASP A 106 11.97 4.62 6.44
CA ASP A 106 12.29 3.22 6.59
C ASP A 106 11.58 2.66 7.85
N TRP A 107 11.09 1.42 7.77
CA TRP A 107 10.29 0.81 8.83
C TRP A 107 11.04 0.75 10.18
N LEU A 108 12.34 0.46 10.16
CA LEU A 108 13.16 0.42 11.37
C LEU A 108 13.34 1.81 11.98
N ALA A 109 13.58 2.81 11.13
CA ALA A 109 13.67 4.21 11.56
C ALA A 109 12.33 4.70 12.13
N TYR A 110 11.20 4.27 11.54
CA TYR A 110 9.86 4.56 12.04
C TYR A 110 9.63 3.97 13.44
N ILE A 111 9.88 2.66 13.62
CA ILE A 111 9.73 2.00 14.91
C ILE A 111 10.63 2.66 15.96
N ASN A 112 11.91 2.92 15.64
CA ASN A 112 12.84 3.54 16.57
C ASN A 112 12.43 4.96 17.00
N ARG A 113 11.74 5.70 16.15
CA ARG A 113 11.26 7.06 16.45
C ARG A 113 10.07 7.05 17.40
N TYR A 114 9.16 6.10 17.24
CA TYR A 114 7.86 6.12 17.90
C TYR A 114 7.72 5.10 19.03
N ASP A 115 8.69 4.21 19.24
CA ASP A 115 8.66 3.19 20.29
C ASP A 115 8.74 3.81 21.69
N ARG A 116 7.64 3.66 22.43
CA ARG A 116 7.49 4.08 23.81
C ARG A 116 6.32 3.32 24.47
N PRO A 117 6.23 3.26 25.81
CA PRO A 117 5.09 2.64 26.47
C PRO A 117 3.74 3.22 26.01
N GLY A 118 2.76 2.35 25.79
CA GLY A 118 1.41 2.71 25.34
C GLY A 118 1.26 2.93 23.83
N VAL A 119 2.31 2.74 23.03
CA VAL A 119 2.22 2.73 21.56
C VAL A 119 1.90 1.32 21.07
N LEU A 120 0.97 1.22 20.14
CA LEU A 120 0.69 -0.01 19.40
C LEU A 120 1.12 0.14 17.95
N PHE A 121 2.02 -0.73 17.49
CA PHE A 121 2.41 -0.82 16.08
C PHE A 121 1.55 -1.86 15.38
N TYR A 122 0.87 -1.47 14.29
CA TYR A 122 0.30 -2.41 13.34
C TYR A 122 1.26 -2.53 12.15
N LEU A 123 1.73 -3.74 11.90
CA LEU A 123 2.77 -4.04 10.92
C LEU A 123 2.20 -4.94 9.82
N ASP A 124 2.32 -4.49 8.58
CA ASP A 124 1.86 -5.20 7.40
C ASP A 124 3.03 -5.27 6.37
N PRO A 125 4.06 -6.10 6.65
CA PRO A 125 5.19 -6.24 5.74
C PRO A 125 4.77 -6.96 4.46
N PRO A 126 5.56 -6.86 3.36
CA PRO A 126 5.35 -7.67 2.18
C PRO A 126 5.24 -9.15 2.54
N TYR A 127 4.35 -9.87 1.87
CA TYR A 127 4.17 -11.30 2.10
C TYR A 127 5.46 -12.06 1.78
N PHE A 128 5.78 -13.03 2.62
CA PHE A 128 6.93 -13.89 2.41
C PHE A 128 6.81 -14.65 1.08
N GLY A 129 7.81 -14.52 0.22
CA GLY A 129 7.80 -15.02 -1.14
C GLY A 129 7.22 -14.07 -2.19
N CYS A 130 6.77 -12.86 -1.79
CA CYS A 130 6.23 -11.81 -2.65
C CYS A 130 6.95 -10.46 -2.42
N GLU A 131 8.18 -10.49 -1.93
CA GLU A 131 8.94 -9.30 -1.53
C GLU A 131 9.17 -8.34 -2.72
N ASP A 132 9.21 -8.88 -3.95
CA ASP A 132 9.41 -8.10 -5.18
C ASP A 132 8.14 -7.36 -5.68
N ASP A 133 6.95 -7.68 -5.14
CA ASP A 133 5.67 -7.10 -5.60
C ASP A 133 5.58 -5.58 -5.36
N TYR A 134 6.30 -5.08 -4.35
CA TYR A 134 6.34 -3.65 -3.99
C TYR A 134 7.60 -2.93 -4.49
N GLY A 135 8.50 -3.65 -5.15
CA GLY A 135 9.76 -3.12 -5.68
C GLY A 135 10.98 -3.81 -5.08
N LYS A 136 11.93 -4.15 -5.95
CA LYS A 136 13.16 -4.82 -5.54
C LYS A 136 13.93 -3.98 -4.51
N ALA A 137 14.38 -4.64 -3.43
CA ALA A 137 15.21 -4.09 -2.37
C ALA A 137 14.50 -3.15 -1.35
N LEU A 138 13.17 -3.09 -1.30
CA LEU A 138 12.47 -2.37 -0.22
C LEU A 138 12.40 -3.21 1.06
N PHE A 139 12.18 -4.52 0.93
CA PHE A 139 12.09 -5.43 2.06
C PHE A 139 12.52 -6.83 1.60
N GLY A 140 13.71 -7.28 2.00
CA GLY A 140 14.24 -8.60 1.66
C GLY A 140 13.94 -9.64 2.75
N ARG A 141 14.23 -10.90 2.48
CA ARG A 141 14.02 -12.00 3.45
C ARG A 141 14.81 -11.83 4.75
N ASP A 142 15.98 -11.26 4.67
CA ASP A 142 16.83 -10.92 5.82
C ASP A 142 16.17 -9.91 6.76
N GLN A 143 15.28 -9.08 6.24
CA GLN A 143 14.56 -8.07 7.03
C GLN A 143 13.59 -8.68 8.04
N PHE A 144 13.08 -9.90 7.80
CA PHE A 144 12.20 -10.56 8.78
C PHE A 144 12.94 -10.90 10.07
N GLU A 145 14.19 -11.35 9.99
CA GLU A 145 15.01 -11.63 11.18
C GLU A 145 15.35 -10.34 11.93
N VAL A 146 15.69 -9.28 11.21
CA VAL A 146 15.91 -7.95 11.79
C VAL A 146 14.65 -7.44 12.49
N LEU A 147 13.50 -7.64 11.87
CA LEU A 147 12.20 -7.24 12.43
C LEU A 147 11.92 -8.00 13.75
N VAL A 148 12.08 -9.32 13.77
CA VAL A 148 11.93 -10.12 14.99
C VAL A 148 12.87 -9.62 16.10
N GLY A 149 14.14 -9.36 15.77
CA GLY A 149 15.11 -8.81 16.71
C GLY A 149 14.63 -7.48 17.31
N ARG A 150 14.06 -6.61 16.49
CA ARG A 150 13.54 -5.30 16.94
C ARG A 150 12.27 -5.45 17.79
N LEU A 151 11.34 -6.32 17.38
CA LEU A 151 10.08 -6.55 18.08
C LEU A 151 10.26 -7.12 19.49
N LYS A 152 11.28 -7.96 19.71
CA LYS A 152 11.62 -8.47 21.05
C LYS A 152 12.03 -7.37 22.05
N GLY A 153 12.51 -6.25 21.57
CA GLY A 153 12.95 -5.12 22.40
C GLY A 153 12.01 -3.92 22.38
N LEU A 154 10.75 -4.07 21.94
CA LEU A 154 9.77 -3.00 21.95
C LEU A 154 9.38 -2.61 23.36
N GLN A 155 9.20 -1.29 23.58
CA GLN A 155 8.59 -0.74 24.79
C GLN A 155 7.07 -0.67 24.69
N GLY A 156 6.54 -0.59 23.46
CA GLY A 156 5.12 -0.67 23.15
C GLY A 156 4.67 -2.08 22.75
N GLY A 157 3.43 -2.19 22.31
CA GLY A 157 2.90 -3.43 21.75
C GLY A 157 2.94 -3.47 20.22
N PHE A 158 2.76 -4.65 19.63
CA PHE A 158 2.59 -4.80 18.21
C PHE A 158 1.56 -5.86 17.82
N ILE A 159 0.99 -5.67 16.63
CA ILE A 159 0.22 -6.64 15.87
C ILE A 159 0.87 -6.71 14.48
N LEU A 160 1.16 -7.89 13.99
CA LEU A 160 1.75 -8.11 12.67
C LEU A 160 0.92 -9.13 11.90
N SER A 161 0.48 -8.77 10.69
CA SER A 161 -0.21 -9.67 9.77
C SER A 161 0.71 -10.11 8.63
N ILE A 162 0.71 -11.41 8.30
CA ILE A 162 1.53 -11.95 7.21
C ILE A 162 0.97 -13.30 6.74
N ASN A 163 1.27 -13.70 5.50
CA ASN A 163 0.85 -14.99 4.96
C ASN A 163 1.41 -16.18 5.75
N ASP A 164 0.60 -17.22 5.89
CA ASP A 164 0.98 -18.45 6.59
C ASP A 164 2.00 -19.24 5.76
N ARG A 165 3.25 -19.25 6.25
CA ARG A 165 4.37 -20.01 5.70
C ARG A 165 5.16 -20.67 6.81
N PRO A 166 5.70 -21.90 6.58
CA PRO A 166 6.52 -22.58 7.59
C PRO A 166 7.69 -21.74 8.07
N GLU A 167 8.36 -21.04 7.15
CA GLU A 167 9.52 -20.19 7.44
C GLU A 167 9.13 -19.01 8.35
N ILE A 168 7.95 -18.42 8.13
CA ILE A 168 7.45 -17.33 8.99
C ILE A 168 7.13 -17.85 10.38
N ARG A 169 6.53 -19.02 10.51
CA ARG A 169 6.27 -19.66 11.81
C ARG A 169 7.55 -19.92 12.58
N GLU A 170 8.63 -20.30 11.89
CA GLU A 170 9.93 -20.51 12.49
C GLU A 170 10.58 -19.18 12.92
N ILE A 171 10.63 -18.19 12.03
CA ILE A 171 11.23 -16.87 12.29
C ILE A 171 10.55 -16.17 13.46
N PHE A 172 9.21 -16.21 13.51
CA PHE A 172 8.41 -15.54 14.54
C PHE A 172 8.00 -16.44 15.72
N ALA A 173 8.61 -17.60 15.88
CA ALA A 173 8.25 -18.59 16.92
C ALA A 173 8.29 -18.08 18.37
N ALA A 174 8.95 -16.93 18.61
CA ALA A 174 9.03 -16.32 19.94
C ALA A 174 7.79 -15.51 20.35
N PHE A 175 6.84 -15.30 19.43
CA PHE A 175 5.66 -14.47 19.67
C PHE A 175 4.38 -15.29 19.70
N SER A 176 3.35 -14.73 20.32
CA SER A 176 1.99 -15.29 20.25
C SER A 176 1.46 -15.19 18.83
N VAL A 177 0.73 -16.20 18.36
CA VAL A 177 0.22 -16.27 17.00
C VAL A 177 -1.19 -16.81 16.96
N GLU A 178 -2.01 -16.19 16.11
CA GLU A 178 -3.35 -16.66 15.73
C GLU A 178 -3.42 -16.82 14.20
N GLY A 179 -4.14 -17.85 13.73
CA GLY A 179 -4.40 -18.05 12.31
C GLY A 179 -5.72 -17.41 11.91
N ALA A 180 -5.74 -16.66 10.83
CA ALA A 180 -6.94 -16.12 10.20
C ALA A 180 -7.17 -16.78 8.83
N GLU A 181 -8.40 -17.26 8.59
CA GLU A 181 -8.81 -17.75 7.28
C GLU A 181 -9.49 -16.61 6.52
N LEU A 182 -8.96 -16.27 5.36
CA LEU A 182 -9.45 -15.19 4.51
C LEU A 182 -9.80 -15.75 3.13
N THR A 183 -10.84 -15.19 2.53
CA THR A 183 -11.20 -15.47 1.15
C THR A 183 -10.92 -14.24 0.30
N TYR A 184 -9.89 -14.29 -0.52
CA TYR A 184 -9.63 -13.23 -1.49
C TYR A 184 -10.47 -13.45 -2.74
N SER A 185 -11.43 -12.59 -3.00
CA SER A 185 -12.16 -12.57 -4.27
C SER A 185 -11.46 -11.62 -5.25
N VAL A 186 -10.75 -12.17 -6.20
CA VAL A 186 -10.31 -11.42 -7.39
C VAL A 186 -11.46 -11.38 -8.37
N SER A 187 -11.92 -10.18 -8.71
CA SER A 187 -12.97 -9.81 -9.69
C SER A 187 -13.56 -10.99 -10.51
N GLY A 188 -14.69 -11.57 -10.07
CA GLY A 188 -15.48 -12.53 -10.86
C GLY A 188 -15.04 -14.00 -10.82
N GLY A 189 -14.01 -14.36 -10.02
CA GLY A 189 -13.58 -15.75 -9.82
C GLY A 189 -14.07 -16.35 -8.52
N LYS A 190 -14.00 -17.68 -8.38
CA LYS A 190 -14.11 -18.37 -7.08
C LYS A 190 -13.02 -17.80 -6.17
N GLY A 191 -13.41 -17.34 -4.97
CA GLY A 191 -12.46 -16.84 -4.00
C GLY A 191 -11.32 -17.85 -3.75
N THR A 192 -10.10 -17.36 -3.68
CA THR A 192 -8.96 -18.17 -3.26
C THR A 192 -8.88 -18.12 -1.74
N GLU A 193 -9.00 -19.26 -1.10
CA GLU A 193 -8.75 -19.38 0.33
C GLU A 193 -7.28 -19.06 0.60
N ALA A 194 -7.03 -18.11 1.48
CA ALA A 194 -5.71 -17.77 1.98
C ALA A 194 -5.71 -17.84 3.49
N ARG A 195 -4.56 -18.23 4.04
CA ARG A 195 -4.33 -18.24 5.48
C ARG A 195 -3.31 -17.17 5.81
N GLU A 196 -3.64 -16.38 6.81
CA GLU A 196 -2.75 -15.40 7.39
C GLU A 196 -2.44 -15.76 8.84
N LEU A 197 -1.30 -15.31 9.29
CA LEU A 197 -0.87 -15.37 10.67
C LEU A 197 -0.90 -13.96 11.24
N ILE A 198 -1.45 -13.84 12.43
CA ILE A 198 -1.45 -12.60 13.20
C ILE A 198 -0.55 -12.83 14.40
N PHE A 199 0.62 -12.22 14.40
CA PHE A 199 1.53 -12.23 15.53
C PHE A 199 1.30 -11.01 16.41
N TYR A 200 1.45 -11.17 17.70
CA TYR A 200 1.32 -10.08 18.65
C TYR A 200 2.22 -10.25 19.86
N GLY A 201 2.57 -9.15 20.48
CA GLY A 201 3.43 -9.12 21.65
C GLY A 201 3.68 -7.71 22.14
N GLY A 202 4.49 -7.60 23.18
CA GLY A 202 4.76 -6.35 23.89
C GLY A 202 3.74 -6.07 25.00
N ASP A 203 4.10 -5.19 25.90
CA ASP A 203 3.24 -4.73 26.98
C ASP A 203 2.34 -3.60 26.44
N GLY A 204 1.12 -3.94 25.99
CA GLY A 204 0.09 -2.98 25.60
C GLY A 204 -0.80 -2.60 26.75
#